data_c3c0a4d414972040f37026e9c4619a84
#
_entry.id   c3c0a4d414972040f37026e9c4619a84
#
_cell.length_a   1.000
_cell.length_b   1.000
_cell.length_c   1.000
_cell.angle_alpha   90.00
_cell.angle_beta   90.00
_cell.angle_gamma   90.00
#
_symmetry.space_group_name_H-M   'P 1'
#
loop_
_entity.id
_entity.type
_entity.pdbx_description
1 polymer ?
#
loop_
_entity_poly.entity_id
_entity_poly.type
_entity_poly.pdbx_seq_one_letter_code
_entity_poly.pdbx_strand_id
1 'polypeptide(L)'
;MVSIVYCTRETNPEHKEHLIKSSGLHKHVEVIEIINNGESLTHAYNRGLKQAKYDIVVFCHDDLTVETKQWGNKLVKLFEKNPEYGIIGVAGSKNMPVSGQWWENRNKMYGKVAHTHEGKTWLSAYSDDLGQNLEEVVVVDGVFFAVHKTRTKEEFNENVEGFHFYEITYCFENYLKGVKIGVNTVIRINHKSIGMTNEQWENNRQNFSENFKDNLPVDIKRVLHKNQKLKIMLSSLSFNSGSAREMIMLQMATDLKKIGHEVTIVSLLGGPLDNAAKKNGIKLCPIQEPPSYKLGDGKWMLNGPQGPTPSTEKTLYKVQDTKFDVIHVFNDELIDHYNRLYPDNSIVNTQYVDGLFIADNNNEKVGVTIKLTTSLDEIKKPETIKKIMSDYIEVL
;
A
#
# COMPACT_ATOMS: atom_id res chain seq x y z
N MET A 1 17.89 -19.19 -12.59
CA MET A 1 18.53 -18.64 -13.82
C MET A 1 17.72 -17.44 -14.25
N VAL A 2 18.40 -16.35 -14.69
CA VAL A 2 17.75 -15.07 -14.98
C VAL A 2 18.39 -14.43 -16.21
N SER A 3 17.59 -13.93 -17.13
CA SER A 3 18.00 -13.01 -18.19
C SER A 3 17.69 -11.57 -17.76
N ILE A 4 18.63 -10.65 -17.93
CA ILE A 4 18.46 -9.24 -17.59
C ILE A 4 18.46 -8.46 -18.90
N VAL A 5 17.45 -7.66 -19.13
CA VAL A 5 17.29 -6.81 -20.31
C VAL A 5 17.27 -5.36 -19.86
N TYR A 6 18.12 -4.54 -20.42
CA TYR A 6 18.03 -3.10 -20.29
C TYR A 6 18.31 -2.41 -21.63
N CYS A 7 17.74 -1.23 -21.76
CA CYS A 7 17.91 -0.40 -22.94
C CYS A 7 18.79 0.79 -22.58
N THR A 8 19.78 1.08 -23.41
CA THR A 8 20.73 2.18 -23.19
C THR A 8 21.10 2.86 -24.52
N ARG A 9 21.60 4.08 -24.45
CA ARG A 9 22.07 4.83 -25.64
C ARG A 9 23.43 4.38 -26.08
N GLU A 10 24.26 3.95 -25.17
CA GLU A 10 25.63 3.47 -25.41
C GLU A 10 25.96 2.33 -24.44
N THR A 11 26.92 1.52 -24.84
CA THR A 11 27.37 0.38 -24.00
C THR A 11 27.85 0.85 -22.63
N ASN A 12 27.33 0.22 -21.57
CA ASN A 12 27.70 0.49 -20.18
C ASN A 12 28.25 -0.75 -19.48
N PRO A 13 29.56 -1.05 -19.65
CA PRO A 13 30.17 -2.24 -19.08
C PRO A 13 30.12 -2.29 -17.55
N GLU A 14 30.22 -1.14 -16.88
CA GLU A 14 30.18 -1.06 -15.42
C GLU A 14 28.80 -1.44 -14.87
N HIS A 15 27.74 -0.93 -15.51
CA HIS A 15 26.38 -1.29 -15.14
C HIS A 15 26.12 -2.78 -15.36
N LYS A 16 26.52 -3.31 -16.50
CA LYS A 16 26.43 -4.72 -16.82
C LYS A 16 27.16 -5.59 -15.79
N GLU A 17 28.40 -5.24 -15.46
CA GLU A 17 29.19 -5.96 -14.47
C GLU A 17 28.55 -5.89 -13.07
N HIS A 18 28.03 -4.72 -12.69
CA HIS A 18 27.31 -4.54 -11.42
C HIS A 18 26.10 -5.47 -11.34
N LEU A 19 25.26 -5.53 -12.36
CA LEU A 19 24.07 -6.39 -12.40
C LEU A 19 24.45 -7.88 -12.25
N ILE A 20 25.49 -8.33 -12.97
CA ILE A 20 25.98 -9.71 -12.90
C ILE A 20 26.49 -10.02 -11.49
N LYS A 21 27.41 -9.22 -10.96
CA LYS A 21 28.06 -9.46 -9.65
C LYS A 21 27.04 -9.41 -8.50
N SER A 22 26.17 -8.41 -8.48
CA SER A 22 25.19 -8.25 -7.40
C SER A 22 24.10 -9.32 -7.41
N SER A 23 23.81 -9.93 -8.57
CA SER A 23 22.79 -11.00 -8.72
C SER A 23 23.09 -12.25 -7.88
N GLY A 24 24.36 -12.60 -7.71
CA GLY A 24 24.79 -13.83 -7.05
C GLY A 24 24.54 -15.11 -7.84
N LEU A 25 24.16 -15.00 -9.11
CA LEU A 25 23.81 -16.13 -9.98
C LEU A 25 25.00 -16.69 -10.77
N HIS A 26 26.15 -16.02 -10.75
CA HIS A 26 27.38 -16.40 -11.45
C HIS A 26 27.14 -16.71 -12.94
N LYS A 27 27.31 -17.98 -13.34
CA LYS A 27 27.11 -18.45 -14.72
C LYS A 27 25.65 -18.65 -15.14
N HIS A 28 24.71 -18.47 -14.21
CA HIS A 28 23.26 -18.62 -14.43
C HIS A 28 22.52 -17.30 -14.64
N VAL A 29 23.24 -16.28 -15.04
CA VAL A 29 22.72 -14.97 -15.45
C VAL A 29 23.28 -14.61 -16.82
N GLU A 30 22.44 -14.03 -17.66
CA GLU A 30 22.86 -13.32 -18.87
C GLU A 30 22.34 -11.88 -18.84
N VAL A 31 23.03 -11.02 -19.52
CA VAL A 31 22.64 -9.62 -19.68
C VAL A 31 22.55 -9.30 -21.16
N ILE A 32 21.37 -8.87 -21.56
CA ILE A 32 21.02 -8.45 -22.92
C ILE A 32 20.92 -6.93 -22.89
N GLU A 33 21.95 -6.30 -23.39
CA GLU A 33 22.05 -4.85 -23.53
C GLU A 33 21.50 -4.47 -24.90
N ILE A 34 20.42 -3.70 -24.93
CA ILE A 34 19.81 -3.22 -26.16
C ILE A 34 20.29 -1.79 -26.39
N ILE A 35 21.17 -1.61 -27.36
CA ILE A 35 21.56 -0.26 -27.80
C ILE A 35 20.40 0.32 -28.60
N ASN A 36 19.85 1.41 -28.09
CA ASN A 36 18.67 2.04 -28.68
C ASN A 36 19.02 3.41 -29.29
N ASN A 37 18.80 3.51 -30.56
CA ASN A 37 19.06 4.72 -31.36
C ASN A 37 17.77 5.40 -31.83
N GLY A 38 16.72 5.37 -31.01
CA GLY A 38 15.49 6.14 -31.23
C GLY A 38 14.23 5.33 -31.51
N GLU A 39 14.25 3.99 -31.33
CA GLU A 39 13.01 3.19 -31.33
C GLU A 39 12.30 3.28 -29.97
N SER A 40 11.01 2.95 -29.94
CA SER A 40 10.22 2.87 -28.72
C SER A 40 10.74 1.75 -27.81
N LEU A 41 10.66 1.96 -26.48
CA LEU A 41 11.16 0.99 -25.49
C LEU A 41 10.41 -0.35 -25.57
N THR A 42 9.15 -0.34 -26.01
CA THR A 42 8.35 -1.54 -26.25
C THR A 42 8.98 -2.47 -27.28
N HIS A 43 9.44 -1.93 -28.42
CA HIS A 43 10.17 -2.68 -29.44
C HIS A 43 11.49 -3.23 -28.92
N ALA A 44 12.26 -2.37 -28.22
CA ALA A 44 13.53 -2.76 -27.62
C ALA A 44 13.35 -3.92 -26.61
N TYR A 45 12.36 -3.82 -25.74
CA TYR A 45 12.09 -4.85 -24.73
C TYR A 45 11.52 -6.13 -25.33
N ASN A 46 10.69 -6.08 -26.37
CA ASN A 46 10.26 -7.27 -27.09
C ASN A 46 11.44 -8.01 -27.76
N ARG A 47 12.39 -7.27 -28.33
CA ARG A 47 13.63 -7.88 -28.85
C ARG A 47 14.42 -8.56 -27.75
N GLY A 48 14.56 -7.90 -26.58
CA GLY A 48 15.25 -8.46 -25.43
C GLY A 48 14.52 -9.70 -24.89
N LEU A 49 13.20 -9.66 -24.82
CA LEU A 49 12.38 -10.80 -24.38
C LEU A 49 12.56 -12.02 -25.31
N LYS A 50 12.60 -11.80 -26.61
CA LYS A 50 12.83 -12.87 -27.62
C LYS A 50 14.24 -13.45 -27.56
N GLN A 51 15.25 -12.64 -27.21
CA GLN A 51 16.63 -13.08 -27.05
C GLN A 51 16.88 -13.82 -25.72
N ALA A 52 16.06 -13.57 -24.70
CA ALA A 52 16.23 -14.11 -23.36
C ALA A 52 16.16 -15.64 -23.33
N LYS A 53 17.22 -16.28 -22.82
CA LYS A 53 17.33 -17.74 -22.70
C LYS A 53 16.52 -18.32 -21.54
N TYR A 54 16.39 -17.53 -20.46
CA TYR A 54 15.78 -18.02 -19.22
C TYR A 54 14.34 -17.58 -19.10
N ASP A 55 13.55 -18.35 -18.36
CA ASP A 55 12.13 -18.05 -18.16
C ASP A 55 11.90 -16.81 -17.32
N ILE A 56 12.78 -16.52 -16.36
CA ILE A 56 12.73 -15.28 -15.58
C ILE A 56 13.53 -14.22 -16.31
N VAL A 57 12.84 -13.17 -16.74
CA VAL A 57 13.44 -12.02 -17.44
C VAL A 57 13.22 -10.78 -16.60
N VAL A 58 14.30 -10.08 -16.28
CA VAL A 58 14.29 -8.79 -15.58
C VAL A 58 14.41 -7.69 -16.61
N PHE A 59 13.51 -6.71 -16.50
CA PHE A 59 13.61 -5.43 -17.21
C PHE A 59 13.99 -4.36 -16.21
N CYS A 60 14.97 -3.54 -16.53
CA CYS A 60 15.42 -2.46 -15.66
C CYS A 60 15.98 -1.29 -16.45
N HIS A 61 16.01 -0.11 -15.80
CA HIS A 61 16.69 1.04 -16.36
C HIS A 61 18.22 0.89 -16.32
N ASP A 62 18.93 1.61 -17.17
CA ASP A 62 20.40 1.62 -17.26
C ASP A 62 21.07 2.55 -16.24
N ASP A 63 20.30 3.34 -15.52
CA ASP A 63 20.74 4.32 -14.52
C ASP A 63 20.41 3.93 -13.06
N LEU A 64 20.29 2.65 -12.79
CA LEU A 64 20.06 2.16 -11.44
C LEU A 64 21.23 1.32 -10.88
N THR A 65 21.24 1.17 -9.58
CA THR A 65 22.05 0.16 -8.88
C THR A 65 21.16 -0.73 -8.03
N VAL A 66 21.43 -2.06 -8.04
CA VAL A 66 20.76 -2.99 -7.15
C VAL A 66 21.59 -3.12 -5.87
N GLU A 67 21.04 -2.63 -4.75
CA GLU A 67 21.72 -2.60 -3.46
C GLU A 67 21.66 -3.95 -2.73
N THR A 68 20.65 -4.74 -3.03
CA THR A 68 20.48 -6.06 -2.39
C THR A 68 21.48 -7.06 -2.93
N LYS A 69 22.36 -7.57 -2.06
CA LYS A 69 23.27 -8.66 -2.40
C LYS A 69 22.49 -9.92 -2.74
N GLN A 70 22.96 -10.65 -3.76
CA GLN A 70 22.37 -11.91 -4.24
C GLN A 70 20.88 -11.75 -4.64
N TRP A 71 20.54 -10.59 -5.17
CA TRP A 71 19.15 -10.28 -5.53
C TRP A 71 18.55 -11.25 -6.53
N GLY A 72 19.33 -11.77 -7.48
CA GLY A 72 18.88 -12.74 -8.47
C GLY A 72 18.46 -14.08 -7.82
N ASN A 73 19.22 -14.55 -6.83
CA ASN A 73 18.83 -15.74 -6.05
C ASN A 73 17.53 -15.52 -5.27
N LYS A 74 17.35 -14.30 -4.73
CA LYS A 74 16.12 -13.93 -4.01
C LYS A 74 14.93 -13.84 -4.96
N LEU A 75 15.11 -13.25 -6.13
CA LEU A 75 14.08 -13.17 -7.17
C LEU A 75 13.61 -14.55 -7.64
N VAL A 76 14.54 -15.46 -7.91
CA VAL A 76 14.22 -16.85 -8.29
C VAL A 76 13.37 -17.51 -7.20
N LYS A 77 13.76 -17.35 -5.93
CA LYS A 77 12.98 -17.89 -4.80
C LYS A 77 11.60 -17.26 -4.66
N LEU A 78 11.44 -15.98 -5.00
CA LEU A 78 10.12 -15.34 -4.99
C LEU A 78 9.20 -16.00 -6.03
N PHE A 79 9.66 -16.23 -7.25
CA PHE A 79 8.87 -16.91 -8.27
C PHE A 79 8.62 -18.40 -7.95
N GLU A 80 9.57 -19.09 -7.33
CA GLU A 80 9.40 -20.49 -6.91
C GLU A 80 8.36 -20.64 -5.81
N LYS A 81 8.35 -19.71 -4.84
CA LYS A 81 7.40 -19.72 -3.72
C LYS A 81 6.00 -19.24 -4.10
N ASN A 82 5.90 -18.46 -5.16
CA ASN A 82 4.66 -17.83 -5.62
C ASN A 82 4.44 -18.16 -7.12
N PRO A 83 4.15 -19.45 -7.45
CA PRO A 83 4.06 -19.90 -8.83
C PRO A 83 2.89 -19.27 -9.61
N GLU A 84 1.92 -18.69 -8.93
CA GLU A 84 0.77 -17.99 -9.51
C GLU A 84 1.10 -16.61 -10.06
N TYR A 85 2.23 -16.00 -9.66
CA TYR A 85 2.62 -14.68 -10.14
C TYR A 85 3.39 -14.77 -11.47
N GLY A 86 2.99 -13.95 -12.42
CA GLY A 86 3.69 -13.80 -13.71
C GLY A 86 4.65 -12.62 -13.76
N ILE A 87 4.38 -11.58 -12.95
CA ILE A 87 5.16 -10.34 -12.92
C ILE A 87 5.46 -9.97 -11.46
N ILE A 88 6.71 -9.59 -11.16
CA ILE A 88 7.13 -9.13 -9.82
C ILE A 88 7.98 -7.87 -9.96
N GLY A 89 7.56 -6.77 -9.32
CA GLY A 89 8.30 -5.51 -9.28
C GLY A 89 8.76 -5.12 -7.87
N VAL A 90 9.40 -3.96 -7.76
CA VAL A 90 9.90 -3.37 -6.50
C VAL A 90 9.01 -2.25 -5.97
N ALA A 91 8.16 -1.70 -6.83
CA ALA A 91 7.11 -0.74 -6.49
C ALA A 91 5.91 -0.94 -7.42
N GLY A 92 4.72 -0.51 -7.00
CA GLY A 92 3.51 -0.63 -7.79
C GLY A 92 2.26 -0.25 -7.02
N SER A 93 1.08 -0.45 -7.62
CA SER A 93 -0.20 -0.05 -7.03
C SER A 93 -1.30 -1.11 -7.19
N LYS A 94 -2.15 -1.22 -6.18
CA LYS A 94 -3.42 -1.97 -6.24
C LYS A 94 -4.51 -1.25 -7.02
N ASN A 95 -4.32 0.02 -7.27
CA ASN A 95 -5.25 0.87 -7.97
C ASN A 95 -4.69 1.30 -9.32
N MET A 96 -5.50 1.15 -10.35
CA MET A 96 -5.30 1.77 -11.65
C MET A 96 -6.47 2.73 -11.88
N PRO A 97 -6.27 4.03 -11.71
CA PRO A 97 -7.30 5.03 -11.90
C PRO A 97 -7.59 5.26 -13.38
N VAL A 98 -8.70 5.94 -13.66
CA VAL A 98 -9.07 6.29 -15.04
C VAL A 98 -7.98 7.11 -15.74
N SER A 99 -7.22 7.90 -14.99
CA SER A 99 -6.09 8.69 -15.51
C SER A 99 -4.90 7.85 -16.00
N GLY A 100 -4.80 6.57 -15.59
CA GLY A 100 -3.62 5.73 -15.84
C GLY A 100 -2.42 6.05 -14.93
N GLN A 101 -2.53 7.03 -14.02
CA GLN A 101 -1.45 7.42 -13.11
C GLN A 101 -1.54 6.61 -11.82
N TRP A 102 -0.96 5.42 -11.77
CA TRP A 102 -1.05 4.47 -10.66
C TRP A 102 -0.54 5.02 -9.31
N TRP A 103 0.20 6.13 -9.32
CA TRP A 103 0.71 6.82 -8.12
C TRP A 103 -0.19 7.91 -7.56
N GLU A 104 -1.37 8.18 -8.16
CA GLU A 104 -2.33 9.17 -7.64
C GLU A 104 -2.84 8.79 -6.26
N ASN A 105 -3.08 7.51 -6.02
CA ASN A 105 -3.53 7.03 -4.73
C ASN A 105 -2.37 6.40 -3.93
N ARG A 106 -1.69 7.23 -3.12
CA ARG A 106 -0.55 6.79 -2.32
C ARG A 106 -0.87 5.63 -1.37
N ASN A 107 -2.10 5.55 -0.88
CA ASN A 107 -2.52 4.49 0.05
C ASN A 107 -2.58 3.12 -0.63
N LYS A 108 -2.71 3.08 -1.95
CA LYS A 108 -2.72 1.85 -2.75
C LYS A 108 -1.35 1.46 -3.31
N MET A 109 -0.34 2.29 -3.10
CA MET A 109 1.03 2.02 -3.55
C MET A 109 1.76 1.11 -2.56
N TYR A 110 2.61 0.23 -3.09
CA TYR A 110 3.43 -0.72 -2.34
C TYR A 110 4.85 -0.72 -2.86
N GLY A 111 5.79 -1.12 -2.01
CA GLY A 111 7.19 -1.24 -2.37
C GLY A 111 8.08 -0.10 -1.90
N LYS A 112 9.33 -0.12 -2.35
CA LYS A 112 10.37 0.85 -1.94
C LYS A 112 11.37 1.07 -3.06
N VAL A 113 11.64 2.34 -3.37
CA VAL A 113 12.67 2.75 -4.33
C VAL A 113 13.51 3.86 -3.70
N ALA A 114 14.82 3.68 -3.64
CA ALA A 114 15.73 4.77 -3.34
C ALA A 114 16.01 5.58 -4.62
N HIS A 115 16.15 6.88 -4.48
CA HIS A 115 16.52 7.78 -5.57
C HIS A 115 17.75 8.58 -5.19
N THR A 116 18.61 8.80 -6.17
CA THR A 116 19.75 9.72 -6.04
C THR A 116 19.71 10.73 -7.16
N HIS A 117 19.55 12.00 -6.84
CA HIS A 117 19.54 13.09 -7.81
C HIS A 117 20.24 14.30 -7.21
N GLU A 118 21.10 14.97 -8.01
CA GLU A 118 21.87 16.15 -7.58
C GLU A 118 22.61 15.96 -6.26
N GLY A 119 23.20 14.79 -6.05
CA GLY A 119 23.98 14.47 -4.85
C GLY A 119 23.15 14.19 -3.58
N LYS A 120 21.82 14.18 -3.69
CA LYS A 120 20.91 13.84 -2.59
C LYS A 120 20.32 12.45 -2.81
N THR A 121 20.28 11.66 -1.74
CA THR A 121 19.63 10.33 -1.75
C THR A 121 18.47 10.33 -0.78
N TRP A 122 17.33 9.79 -1.22
CA TRP A 122 16.14 9.58 -0.38
C TRP A 122 15.47 8.26 -0.69
N LEU A 123 14.65 7.78 0.24
CA LEU A 123 13.86 6.56 0.07
C LEU A 123 12.38 6.91 -0.13
N SER A 124 11.83 6.56 -1.27
CA SER A 124 10.40 6.52 -1.50
C SER A 124 9.86 5.18 -0.98
N ALA A 125 9.34 5.17 0.25
CA ALA A 125 8.72 4.01 0.86
C ALA A 125 7.20 4.15 0.77
N TYR A 126 6.57 3.27 0.00
CA TYR A 126 5.12 3.24 -0.19
C TYR A 126 4.44 2.22 0.72
N SER A 127 5.19 1.28 1.28
CA SER A 127 4.72 0.32 2.26
C SER A 127 5.83 -0.06 3.25
N ASP A 128 5.45 -0.78 4.31
CA ASP A 128 6.42 -1.46 5.17
C ASP A 128 7.14 -2.59 4.44
N ASP A 129 8.09 -3.23 5.12
CA ASP A 129 8.73 -4.42 4.58
C ASP A 129 7.75 -5.60 4.59
N LEU A 130 7.56 -6.19 3.41
CA LEU A 130 6.68 -7.36 3.20
C LEU A 130 7.37 -8.68 3.59
N GLY A 131 8.64 -8.63 3.97
CA GLY A 131 9.44 -9.82 4.22
C GLY A 131 9.60 -10.65 2.95
N GLN A 132 9.24 -11.93 3.01
CA GLN A 132 9.25 -12.85 1.86
C GLN A 132 7.91 -12.92 1.11
N ASN A 133 6.93 -12.12 1.51
CA ASN A 133 5.61 -12.09 0.88
C ASN A 133 5.60 -11.13 -0.31
N LEU A 134 4.67 -11.35 -1.21
CA LEU A 134 4.32 -10.44 -2.28
C LEU A 134 3.00 -9.75 -1.93
N GLU A 135 2.90 -8.48 -2.30
CA GLU A 135 1.62 -7.79 -2.32
C GLU A 135 1.07 -7.78 -3.73
N GLU A 136 -0.15 -8.29 -3.92
CA GLU A 136 -0.80 -8.31 -5.24
C GLU A 136 -1.16 -6.89 -5.67
N VAL A 137 -0.82 -6.54 -6.91
CA VAL A 137 -1.00 -5.21 -7.50
C VAL A 137 -1.52 -5.33 -8.95
N VAL A 138 -2.01 -4.21 -9.49
CA VAL A 138 -2.44 -4.14 -10.91
C VAL A 138 -1.25 -3.81 -11.81
N VAL A 139 -0.29 -3.06 -11.28
CA VAL A 139 0.83 -2.51 -12.06
C VAL A 139 2.07 -2.42 -11.18
N VAL A 140 3.23 -2.59 -11.79
CA VAL A 140 4.53 -2.29 -11.19
C VAL A 140 5.24 -1.18 -11.91
N ASP A 141 6.16 -0.51 -11.20
CA ASP A 141 7.04 0.53 -11.74
C ASP A 141 8.05 -0.06 -12.72
N GLY A 142 8.24 0.60 -13.84
CA GLY A 142 9.14 0.20 -14.91
C GLY A 142 10.63 0.26 -14.59
N VAL A 143 11.01 0.94 -13.50
CA VAL A 143 12.41 1.09 -13.10
C VAL A 143 13.12 -0.25 -12.89
N PHE A 144 12.41 -1.23 -12.31
CA PHE A 144 12.89 -2.60 -12.12
C PHE A 144 11.72 -3.55 -11.90
N PHE A 145 11.51 -4.47 -12.82
CA PHE A 145 10.54 -5.55 -12.67
C PHE A 145 11.00 -6.81 -13.39
N ALA A 146 10.45 -7.94 -13.00
CA ALA A 146 10.75 -9.24 -13.56
C ALA A 146 9.48 -9.92 -14.04
N VAL A 147 9.58 -10.68 -15.12
CA VAL A 147 8.49 -11.48 -15.68
C VAL A 147 8.90 -12.93 -15.77
N HIS A 148 7.93 -13.82 -15.67
CA HIS A 148 8.11 -15.23 -15.98
C HIS A 148 7.45 -15.51 -17.33
N LYS A 149 8.25 -15.71 -18.38
CA LYS A 149 7.79 -15.82 -19.79
C LYS A 149 6.63 -16.77 -20.02
N THR A 150 6.61 -17.88 -19.30
CA THR A 150 5.55 -18.90 -19.47
C THR A 150 4.27 -18.58 -18.71
N ARG A 151 4.28 -17.55 -17.86
CA ARG A 151 3.14 -17.13 -17.03
C ARG A 151 2.51 -15.83 -17.50
N THR A 152 3.24 -14.99 -18.23
CA THR A 152 2.69 -13.81 -18.92
C THR A 152 1.92 -14.23 -20.17
N LYS A 153 0.99 -13.39 -20.63
CA LYS A 153 0.06 -13.67 -21.73
C LYS A 153 0.22 -12.70 -22.89
N GLU A 154 0.80 -11.54 -22.63
CA GLU A 154 0.99 -10.46 -23.60
C GLU A 154 2.47 -10.10 -23.68
N GLU A 155 2.92 -9.64 -24.87
CA GLU A 155 4.19 -8.96 -25.11
C GLU A 155 4.01 -7.45 -24.85
N PHE A 156 5.09 -6.67 -24.90
CA PHE A 156 4.98 -5.21 -24.84
C PHE A 156 4.22 -4.70 -26.06
N ASN A 157 3.24 -3.84 -25.84
CA ASN A 157 2.41 -3.29 -26.90
C ASN A 157 3.19 -2.25 -27.72
N GLU A 158 3.55 -2.62 -28.95
CA GLU A 158 4.40 -1.81 -29.82
C GLU A 158 3.71 -0.53 -30.34
N ASN A 159 2.39 -0.37 -30.11
CA ASN A 159 1.69 0.89 -30.37
C ASN A 159 1.95 1.95 -29.28
N VAL A 160 2.59 1.59 -28.16
CA VAL A 160 3.02 2.54 -27.15
C VAL A 160 4.39 3.08 -27.53
N GLU A 161 4.40 4.30 -28.01
CA GLU A 161 5.61 4.95 -28.51
C GLU A 161 6.47 5.58 -27.41
N GLY A 162 7.78 5.67 -27.66
CA GLY A 162 8.75 6.33 -26.78
C GLY A 162 9.10 5.52 -25.55
N PHE A 163 9.23 6.21 -24.41
CA PHE A 163 9.82 5.65 -23.18
C PHE A 163 8.87 5.67 -21.97
N HIS A 164 7.58 5.92 -22.19
CA HIS A 164 6.59 6.05 -21.13
C HIS A 164 5.40 5.12 -21.37
N PHE A 165 4.74 4.69 -20.29
CA PHE A 165 3.57 3.81 -20.32
C PHE A 165 3.82 2.39 -20.85
N TYR A 166 5.04 2.03 -21.21
CA TYR A 166 5.37 0.68 -21.70
C TYR A 166 5.09 -0.39 -20.67
N GLU A 167 5.50 -0.16 -19.41
CA GLU A 167 5.28 -1.07 -18.30
C GLU A 167 3.85 -1.02 -17.80
N ILE A 168 3.23 0.16 -17.77
CA ILE A 168 1.84 0.34 -17.34
C ILE A 168 0.92 -0.46 -18.25
N THR A 169 1.07 -0.27 -19.57
CA THR A 169 0.27 -0.98 -20.56
C THR A 169 0.54 -2.48 -20.51
N TYR A 170 1.80 -2.89 -20.46
CA TYR A 170 2.18 -4.30 -20.36
C TYR A 170 1.59 -4.98 -19.12
N CYS A 171 1.69 -4.36 -17.96
CA CYS A 171 1.11 -4.87 -16.73
C CYS A 171 -0.42 -4.98 -16.84
N PHE A 172 -1.07 -3.93 -17.32
CA PHE A 172 -2.52 -3.86 -17.36
C PHE A 172 -3.11 -4.86 -18.36
N GLU A 173 -2.54 -5.03 -19.55
CA GLU A 173 -2.95 -6.03 -20.53
C GLU A 173 -2.80 -7.46 -19.97
N ASN A 174 -1.68 -7.75 -19.31
CA ASN A 174 -1.47 -9.04 -18.64
C ASN A 174 -2.45 -9.25 -17.46
N TYR A 175 -2.72 -8.21 -16.67
CA TYR A 175 -3.70 -8.24 -15.59
C TYR A 175 -5.10 -8.59 -16.10
N LEU A 176 -5.55 -7.97 -17.19
CA LEU A 176 -6.84 -8.25 -17.83
C LEU A 176 -6.95 -9.69 -18.36
N LYS A 177 -5.80 -10.34 -18.65
CA LYS A 177 -5.71 -11.76 -19.00
C LYS A 177 -5.58 -12.70 -17.80
N GLY A 178 -5.71 -12.17 -16.57
CA GLY A 178 -5.66 -12.93 -15.33
C GLY A 178 -4.25 -13.27 -14.84
N VAL A 179 -3.21 -12.58 -15.32
CA VAL A 179 -1.86 -12.72 -14.79
C VAL A 179 -1.76 -12.00 -13.46
N LYS A 180 -1.34 -12.71 -12.42
CA LYS A 180 -1.05 -12.10 -11.12
C LYS A 180 0.26 -11.31 -11.16
N ILE A 181 0.19 -10.10 -10.62
CA ILE A 181 1.30 -9.14 -10.55
C ILE A 181 1.57 -8.84 -9.08
N GLY A 182 2.83 -8.85 -8.66
CA GLY A 182 3.21 -8.65 -7.27
C GLY A 182 4.32 -7.64 -7.07
N VAL A 183 4.31 -7.01 -5.91
CA VAL A 183 5.41 -6.16 -5.43
C VAL A 183 6.15 -6.86 -4.30
N ASN A 184 7.47 -6.78 -4.31
CA ASN A 184 8.35 -7.24 -3.24
C ASN A 184 9.11 -6.08 -2.60
N THR A 185 9.56 -6.25 -1.36
CA THR A 185 10.46 -5.31 -0.65
C THR A 185 11.81 -5.92 -0.30
N VAL A 186 12.07 -7.14 -0.81
CA VAL A 186 13.33 -7.86 -0.57
C VAL A 186 14.46 -7.31 -1.45
N ILE A 187 14.11 -6.91 -2.68
CA ILE A 187 15.05 -6.36 -3.64
C ILE A 187 14.99 -4.84 -3.53
N ARG A 188 16.11 -4.23 -3.16
CA ARG A 188 16.26 -2.78 -3.04
C ARG A 188 17.10 -2.27 -4.17
N ILE A 189 16.65 -1.20 -4.77
CA ILE A 189 17.34 -0.50 -5.86
C ILE A 189 17.51 0.97 -5.51
N ASN A 190 18.51 1.59 -6.13
CA ASN A 190 18.71 3.04 -6.12
C ASN A 190 18.70 3.53 -7.56
N HIS A 191 17.72 4.34 -7.90
CA HIS A 191 17.53 4.97 -9.21
C HIS A 191 18.21 6.32 -9.23
N LYS A 192 19.06 6.56 -10.23
CA LYS A 192 19.89 7.77 -10.30
C LYS A 192 19.21 8.95 -10.96
N SER A 193 17.96 8.80 -11.35
CA SER A 193 17.16 9.87 -11.92
C SER A 193 15.80 10.00 -11.22
N ILE A 194 15.08 11.04 -11.57
CA ILE A 194 13.67 11.25 -11.23
C ILE A 194 12.87 11.21 -12.52
N GLY A 195 11.72 10.54 -12.49
CA GLY A 195 10.82 10.51 -13.63
C GLY A 195 10.37 11.93 -14.01
N MET A 196 10.38 12.22 -15.30
CA MET A 196 9.86 13.47 -15.84
C MET A 196 8.72 13.18 -16.79
N THR A 197 7.65 13.96 -16.69
CA THR A 197 6.55 13.94 -17.66
C THR A 197 6.85 14.92 -18.80
N ASN A 198 6.49 14.52 -20.01
CA ASN A 198 6.62 15.33 -21.21
C ASN A 198 5.37 15.15 -22.09
N GLU A 199 5.35 15.77 -23.26
CA GLU A 199 4.22 15.64 -24.20
C GLU A 199 3.96 14.18 -24.61
N GLN A 200 5.01 13.40 -24.87
CA GLN A 200 4.88 11.98 -25.21
C GLN A 200 4.26 11.17 -24.05
N TRP A 201 4.64 11.51 -22.82
CA TRP A 201 4.03 10.89 -21.62
C TRP A 201 2.53 11.18 -21.57
N GLU A 202 2.13 12.45 -21.80
CA GLU A 202 0.73 12.84 -21.78
C GLU A 202 -0.09 12.18 -22.90
N ASN A 203 0.48 12.08 -24.11
CA ASN A 203 -0.16 11.39 -25.22
C ASN A 203 -0.37 9.90 -24.91
N ASN A 204 0.63 9.23 -24.35
CA ASN A 204 0.50 7.82 -23.97
C ASN A 204 -0.50 7.63 -22.84
N ARG A 205 -0.57 8.57 -21.89
CA ARG A 205 -1.56 8.57 -20.81
C ARG A 205 -2.98 8.65 -21.34
N GLN A 206 -3.23 9.57 -22.25
CA GLN A 206 -4.56 9.74 -22.90
C GLN A 206 -4.94 8.51 -23.71
N ASN A 207 -4.02 7.98 -24.50
CA ASN A 207 -4.22 6.76 -25.27
C ASN A 207 -4.55 5.55 -24.36
N PHE A 208 -3.81 5.41 -23.26
CA PHE A 208 -4.10 4.37 -22.25
C PHE A 208 -5.49 4.52 -21.67
N SER A 209 -5.86 5.73 -21.22
CA SER A 209 -7.16 6.01 -20.62
C SER A 209 -8.31 5.71 -21.59
N GLU A 210 -8.16 6.08 -22.87
CA GLU A 210 -9.20 5.83 -23.89
C GLU A 210 -9.29 4.35 -24.27
N ASN A 211 -8.14 3.69 -24.48
CA ASN A 211 -8.12 2.27 -24.88
C ASN A 211 -8.69 1.34 -23.80
N PHE A 212 -8.55 1.72 -22.53
CA PHE A 212 -9.00 0.89 -21.42
C PHE A 212 -10.16 1.48 -20.62
N LYS A 213 -10.86 2.48 -21.13
CA LYS A 213 -11.96 3.17 -20.43
C LYS A 213 -13.04 2.26 -19.86
N ASP A 214 -13.35 1.16 -20.55
CA ASP A 214 -14.36 0.20 -20.11
C ASP A 214 -13.84 -0.77 -19.01
N ASN A 215 -12.55 -0.79 -18.79
CA ASN A 215 -11.88 -1.62 -17.78
C ASN A 215 -11.41 -0.81 -16.55
N LEU A 216 -11.44 0.53 -16.64
CA LEU A 216 -10.99 1.43 -15.60
C LEU A 216 -12.18 2.06 -14.85
N PRO A 217 -12.03 2.41 -13.58
CA PRO A 217 -10.87 2.14 -12.73
C PRO A 217 -10.83 0.69 -12.23
N VAL A 218 -9.62 0.20 -11.92
CA VAL A 218 -9.43 -1.08 -11.22
C VAL A 218 -8.92 -0.82 -9.81
N ASP A 219 -9.45 -1.56 -8.86
CA ASP A 219 -9.01 -1.54 -7.47
C ASP A 219 -9.02 -2.95 -6.87
N ILE A 220 -7.82 -3.47 -6.57
CA ILE A 220 -7.69 -4.76 -5.89
C ILE A 220 -7.92 -4.55 -4.40
N LYS A 221 -8.99 -5.14 -3.87
CA LYS A 221 -9.24 -5.13 -2.43
C LYS A 221 -8.09 -5.82 -1.69
N ARG A 222 -7.68 -5.25 -0.57
CA ARG A 222 -6.67 -5.86 0.29
C ARG A 222 -7.28 -7.10 0.95
N VAL A 223 -6.60 -8.24 0.83
CA VAL A 223 -6.94 -9.45 1.56
C VAL A 223 -6.08 -9.50 2.81
N LEU A 224 -6.72 -9.52 3.98
CA LEU A 224 -6.03 -9.72 5.26
C LEU A 224 -5.86 -11.22 5.50
N HIS A 225 -4.62 -11.63 5.75
CA HIS A 225 -4.33 -13.04 6.00
C HIS A 225 -4.48 -13.37 7.48
N LYS A 226 -5.12 -14.49 7.78
CA LYS A 226 -5.18 -15.08 9.12
C LYS A 226 -3.75 -15.21 9.69
N ASN A 227 -3.46 -14.63 10.84
CA ASN A 227 -2.13 -14.50 11.47
C ASN A 227 -1.22 -13.36 10.96
N GLN A 228 -1.70 -12.47 10.11
CA GLN A 228 -0.94 -11.27 9.76
C GLN A 228 -0.88 -10.32 10.96
N LYS A 229 0.30 -9.73 11.18
CA LYS A 229 0.42 -8.59 12.10
C LYS A 229 -0.22 -7.36 11.45
N LEU A 230 -1.30 -6.87 12.05
CA LEU A 230 -2.07 -5.74 11.52
C LEU A 230 -1.66 -4.43 12.17
N LYS A 231 -1.79 -3.34 11.41
CA LYS A 231 -1.78 -1.96 11.91
C LYS A 231 -3.22 -1.49 12.06
N ILE A 232 -3.66 -1.29 13.28
CA ILE A 232 -5.04 -1.00 13.62
C ILE A 232 -5.13 0.41 14.20
N MET A 233 -6.01 1.23 13.65
CA MET A 233 -6.41 2.49 14.21
C MET A 233 -7.72 2.31 14.96
N LEU A 234 -7.75 2.69 16.23
CA LEU A 234 -8.98 2.85 17.00
C LEU A 234 -9.22 4.35 17.20
N SER A 235 -10.37 4.86 16.81
CA SER A 235 -10.64 6.29 16.86
C SER A 235 -11.94 6.61 17.56
N SER A 236 -11.88 7.63 18.41
CA SER A 236 -13.02 8.23 19.11
C SER A 236 -12.79 9.74 19.22
N LEU A 237 -13.87 10.52 19.37
CA LEU A 237 -13.77 11.95 19.62
C LEU A 237 -13.08 12.26 20.94
N SER A 238 -13.26 11.40 21.95
CA SER A 238 -12.59 11.55 23.24
C SER A 238 -11.97 10.25 23.73
N PHE A 239 -10.99 10.36 24.62
CA PHE A 239 -10.38 9.25 25.34
C PHE A 239 -10.16 9.66 26.79
N ASN A 240 -11.20 10.25 27.39
CA ASN A 240 -11.24 10.67 28.78
C ASN A 240 -11.72 9.53 29.66
N SER A 241 -11.37 9.55 30.93
CA SER A 241 -11.82 8.54 31.87
C SER A 241 -13.32 8.65 32.15
N GLY A 242 -14.02 7.54 32.11
CA GLY A 242 -15.36 7.41 32.67
C GLY A 242 -16.46 6.94 31.74
N SER A 243 -16.27 6.95 30.41
CA SER A 243 -17.26 6.37 29.54
C SER A 243 -16.95 4.88 29.27
N ALA A 244 -18.02 4.08 29.19
CA ALA A 244 -17.91 2.66 28.83
C ALA A 244 -17.21 2.46 27.48
N ARG A 245 -17.47 3.33 26.52
CA ARG A 245 -16.88 3.34 25.18
C ARG A 245 -15.34 3.42 25.24
N GLU A 246 -14.80 4.37 25.99
CA GLU A 246 -13.37 4.60 26.10
C GLU A 246 -12.66 3.47 26.83
N MET A 247 -13.30 2.92 27.85
CA MET A 247 -12.78 1.74 28.57
C MET A 247 -12.67 0.53 27.65
N ILE A 248 -13.67 0.31 26.81
CA ILE A 248 -13.68 -0.78 25.83
C ILE A 248 -12.62 -0.54 24.77
N MET A 249 -12.50 0.67 24.26
CA MET A 249 -11.45 1.03 23.29
C MET A 249 -10.06 0.74 23.86
N LEU A 250 -9.80 1.07 25.13
CA LEU A 250 -8.55 0.75 25.80
C LEU A 250 -8.34 -0.76 25.96
N GLN A 251 -9.39 -1.49 26.33
CA GLN A 251 -9.30 -2.94 26.50
C GLN A 251 -9.01 -3.62 25.14
N MET A 252 -9.75 -3.25 24.09
CA MET A 252 -9.49 -3.74 22.72
C MET A 252 -8.07 -3.43 22.28
N ALA A 253 -7.62 -2.19 22.44
CA ALA A 253 -6.26 -1.79 22.10
C ALA A 253 -5.20 -2.64 22.82
N THR A 254 -5.44 -2.91 24.11
CA THR A 254 -4.53 -3.69 24.94
C THR A 254 -4.45 -5.14 24.49
N ASP A 255 -5.57 -5.76 24.17
CA ASP A 255 -5.60 -7.17 23.79
C ASP A 255 -5.12 -7.38 22.35
N LEU A 256 -5.46 -6.48 21.42
CA LEU A 256 -4.88 -6.44 20.09
C LEU A 256 -3.35 -6.34 20.13
N LYS A 257 -2.83 -5.49 21.02
CA LYS A 257 -1.40 -5.35 21.22
C LYS A 257 -0.76 -6.62 21.78
N LYS A 258 -1.40 -7.30 22.74
CA LYS A 258 -0.91 -8.57 23.33
C LYS A 258 -0.80 -9.70 22.32
N ILE A 259 -1.71 -9.77 21.36
CA ILE A 259 -1.67 -10.78 20.29
C ILE A 259 -0.76 -10.38 19.12
N GLY A 260 -0.06 -9.24 19.21
CA GLY A 260 1.03 -8.88 18.32
C GLY A 260 0.71 -7.81 17.28
N HIS A 261 -0.50 -7.24 17.27
CA HIS A 261 -0.84 -6.16 16.34
C HIS A 261 -0.22 -4.82 16.74
N GLU A 262 -0.08 -3.92 15.79
CA GLU A 262 0.28 -2.51 16.04
C GLU A 262 -0.99 -1.70 16.19
N VAL A 263 -1.16 -1.07 17.36
CA VAL A 263 -2.37 -0.32 17.66
C VAL A 263 -2.05 1.15 17.87
N THR A 264 -2.80 2.02 17.21
CA THR A 264 -2.78 3.47 17.41
C THR A 264 -4.17 3.95 17.82
N ILE A 265 -4.25 4.66 18.93
CA ILE A 265 -5.46 5.37 19.33
C ILE A 265 -5.37 6.81 18.83
N VAL A 266 -6.39 7.24 18.09
CA VAL A 266 -6.57 8.61 17.59
C VAL A 266 -7.77 9.23 18.26
N SER A 267 -7.55 10.17 19.18
CA SER A 267 -8.61 10.75 20.00
C SER A 267 -8.15 12.05 20.70
N LEU A 268 -9.09 12.81 21.25
CA LEU A 268 -8.78 13.83 22.24
C LEU A 268 -8.21 13.14 23.49
N LEU A 269 -6.95 13.44 23.80
CA LEU A 269 -6.21 12.88 24.92
C LEU A 269 -6.20 13.87 26.09
N GLY A 270 -5.79 13.40 27.24
CA GLY A 270 -5.62 14.25 28.43
C GLY A 270 -6.28 13.68 29.69
N GLY A 271 -6.48 12.36 29.72
CA GLY A 271 -7.10 11.67 30.85
C GLY A 271 -6.25 10.53 31.44
N PRO A 272 -6.73 9.87 32.51
CA PRO A 272 -6.07 8.74 33.15
C PRO A 272 -5.83 7.54 32.22
N LEU A 273 -6.66 7.38 31.19
CA LEU A 273 -6.54 6.29 30.22
C LEU A 273 -5.30 6.42 29.33
N ASP A 274 -4.78 7.64 29.11
CA ASP A 274 -3.55 7.86 28.35
C ASP A 274 -2.36 7.14 28.98
N ASN A 275 -2.26 7.20 30.32
CA ASN A 275 -1.18 6.54 31.05
C ASN A 275 -1.31 5.02 30.97
N ALA A 276 -2.51 4.50 31.04
CA ALA A 276 -2.79 3.08 30.90
C ALA A 276 -2.44 2.59 29.48
N ALA A 277 -2.83 3.34 28.46
CA ALA A 277 -2.51 3.03 27.06
C ALA A 277 -0.98 3.03 26.83
N LYS A 278 -0.28 4.05 27.29
CA LYS A 278 1.19 4.15 27.21
C LYS A 278 1.90 2.98 27.90
N LYS A 279 1.46 2.59 29.09
CA LYS A 279 2.01 1.43 29.81
C LYS A 279 1.84 0.12 29.02
N ASN A 280 0.79 0.00 28.25
CA ASN A 280 0.54 -1.15 27.37
C ASN A 280 1.24 -1.03 26.00
N GLY A 281 2.07 -0.01 25.80
CA GLY A 281 2.83 0.20 24.54
C GLY A 281 1.92 0.57 23.35
N ILE A 282 0.75 1.16 23.60
CA ILE A 282 -0.18 1.63 22.58
C ILE A 282 0.27 3.03 22.15
N LYS A 283 0.35 3.24 20.84
CA LYS A 283 0.65 4.55 20.26
C LYS A 283 -0.57 5.47 20.40
N LEU A 284 -0.35 6.67 20.91
CA LEU A 284 -1.38 7.69 21.03
C LEU A 284 -1.12 8.81 20.02
N CYS A 285 -2.14 9.18 19.26
CA CYS A 285 -2.13 10.32 18.36
C CYS A 285 -3.24 11.29 18.79
N PRO A 286 -2.87 12.43 19.39
CA PRO A 286 -3.88 13.38 19.87
C PRO A 286 -4.58 14.08 18.70
N ILE A 287 -5.90 14.12 18.74
CA ILE A 287 -6.68 15.09 18.00
C ILE A 287 -6.48 16.41 18.74
N GLN A 288 -5.93 17.43 18.08
CA GLN A 288 -5.79 18.75 18.68
C GLN A 288 -7.18 19.35 18.87
N GLU A 289 -7.49 19.79 20.08
CA GLU A 289 -8.70 20.55 20.32
C GLU A 289 -8.72 21.79 19.43
N PRO A 290 -9.84 22.07 18.75
CA PRO A 290 -10.06 23.39 18.21
C PRO A 290 -10.13 24.38 19.38
N PRO A 291 -9.78 25.65 19.15
CA PRO A 291 -10.02 26.66 20.16
C PRO A 291 -11.50 26.60 20.55
N SER A 292 -11.75 26.39 21.83
CA SER A 292 -13.09 26.38 22.36
C SER A 292 -13.67 27.80 22.22
N TYR A 293 -14.79 27.93 21.54
CA TYR A 293 -15.51 29.22 21.47
C TYR A 293 -16.49 29.28 22.62
N LYS A 294 -16.41 30.38 23.38
CA LYS A 294 -17.39 30.72 24.38
C LYS A 294 -18.58 31.38 23.70
N LEU A 295 -19.75 30.73 23.75
CA LEU A 295 -20.98 31.36 23.28
C LEU A 295 -21.36 32.55 24.17
N GLY A 296 -22.14 33.48 23.63
CA GLY A 296 -22.61 34.67 24.37
C GLY A 296 -23.44 34.35 25.62
N ASP A 297 -23.94 33.11 25.76
CA ASP A 297 -24.65 32.61 26.95
C ASP A 297 -23.71 31.97 27.98
N GLY A 298 -22.39 32.02 27.76
CA GLY A 298 -21.40 31.47 28.66
C GLY A 298 -21.14 29.97 28.51
N LYS A 299 -21.82 29.28 27.60
CA LYS A 299 -21.57 27.86 27.28
C LYS A 299 -20.39 27.69 26.35
N TRP A 300 -19.64 26.64 26.56
CA TRP A 300 -18.56 26.23 25.68
C TRP A 300 -19.10 25.33 24.56
N MET A 301 -18.90 25.70 23.32
CA MET A 301 -19.06 24.78 22.20
C MET A 301 -17.72 24.14 21.86
N LEU A 302 -17.65 22.85 22.13
CA LEU A 302 -16.65 21.96 21.55
C LEU A 302 -17.19 21.55 20.20
N ASN A 303 -16.63 22.11 19.12
CA ASN A 303 -17.01 21.88 17.74
C ASN A 303 -18.44 22.38 17.40
N GLY A 304 -18.57 23.15 16.37
CA GLY A 304 -19.88 23.56 15.86
C GLY A 304 -20.73 22.36 15.47
N PRO A 305 -22.03 22.52 15.24
CA PRO A 305 -22.99 21.43 14.98
C PRO A 305 -22.76 20.63 13.71
N GLN A 306 -21.64 20.78 13.04
CA GLN A 306 -21.36 20.25 11.70
C GLN A 306 -20.08 19.39 11.59
N GLY A 307 -19.64 18.74 12.64
CA GLY A 307 -18.54 17.78 12.55
C GLY A 307 -17.15 18.35 12.91
N PRO A 308 -16.07 17.62 12.62
CA PRO A 308 -14.73 17.99 13.04
C PRO A 308 -14.28 19.33 12.45
N THR A 309 -13.63 20.14 13.29
CA THR A 309 -13.11 21.44 12.88
C THR A 309 -11.87 21.31 11.99
N PRO A 310 -11.44 22.40 11.33
CA PRO A 310 -10.19 22.41 10.54
C PRO A 310 -8.96 21.95 11.33
N SER A 311 -8.92 22.13 12.65
CA SER A 311 -7.81 21.65 13.48
C SER A 311 -7.89 20.13 13.72
N THR A 312 -9.08 19.57 13.85
CA THR A 312 -9.30 18.11 13.90
C THR A 312 -8.88 17.48 12.56
N GLU A 313 -9.29 18.07 11.44
CA GLU A 313 -8.84 17.67 10.11
C GLU A 313 -7.32 17.68 10.01
N LYS A 314 -6.67 18.78 10.42
CA LYS A 314 -5.21 18.89 10.38
C LYS A 314 -4.50 17.82 11.20
N THR A 315 -5.06 17.37 12.29
CA THR A 315 -4.50 16.28 13.11
C THR A 315 -4.77 14.91 12.48
N LEU A 316 -5.94 14.71 11.92
CA LEU A 316 -6.25 13.50 11.16
C LEU A 316 -5.35 13.36 9.94
N TYR A 317 -5.00 14.46 9.27
CA TYR A 317 -3.98 14.47 8.21
C TYR A 317 -2.59 14.01 8.67
N LYS A 318 -2.22 14.15 9.94
CA LYS A 318 -0.95 13.63 10.46
C LYS A 318 -0.86 12.10 10.45
N VAL A 319 -1.98 11.41 10.47
CA VAL A 319 -2.02 9.94 10.37
C VAL A 319 -2.29 9.46 8.95
N GLN A 320 -2.63 10.36 8.03
CA GLN A 320 -2.95 10.03 6.63
C GLN A 320 -1.83 9.27 5.92
N ASP A 321 -0.56 9.60 6.20
CA ASP A 321 0.60 8.92 5.63
C ASP A 321 0.83 7.52 6.25
N THR A 322 0.12 7.18 7.30
CA THR A 322 0.20 5.86 7.94
C THR A 322 -0.81 4.93 7.29
N LYS A 323 -0.33 3.86 6.67
CA LYS A 323 -1.21 2.81 6.17
C LYS A 323 -1.70 1.98 7.35
N PHE A 324 -2.99 2.04 7.60
CA PHE A 324 -3.66 1.14 8.52
C PHE A 324 -4.29 -0.02 7.74
N ASP A 325 -4.31 -1.19 8.37
CA ASP A 325 -4.99 -2.36 7.84
C ASP A 325 -6.48 -2.31 8.19
N VAL A 326 -6.77 -1.75 9.36
CA VAL A 326 -8.11 -1.63 9.92
C VAL A 326 -8.28 -0.27 10.56
N ILE A 327 -9.41 0.36 10.30
CA ILE A 327 -9.84 1.60 10.95
C ILE A 327 -11.15 1.32 11.67
N HIS A 328 -11.11 1.38 13.00
CA HIS A 328 -12.26 1.17 13.84
C HIS A 328 -12.66 2.47 14.51
N VAL A 329 -13.86 2.96 14.24
CA VAL A 329 -14.40 4.20 14.80
C VAL A 329 -15.47 3.90 15.85
N PHE A 330 -15.44 4.69 16.91
CA PHE A 330 -16.38 4.59 18.03
C PHE A 330 -17.39 5.75 18.05
N ASN A 331 -17.35 6.60 17.03
CA ASN A 331 -18.26 7.73 16.84
C ASN A 331 -18.64 7.84 15.38
N ASP A 332 -19.94 7.85 15.11
CA ASP A 332 -20.48 7.91 13.74
C ASP A 332 -20.02 9.18 13.00
N GLU A 333 -19.85 10.27 13.71
CA GLU A 333 -19.42 11.56 13.15
C GLU A 333 -18.02 11.50 12.52
N LEU A 334 -17.23 10.49 12.87
CA LEU A 334 -15.89 10.27 12.30
C LEU A 334 -15.90 9.42 11.02
N ILE A 335 -16.99 8.72 10.73
CA ILE A 335 -17.05 7.78 9.58
C ILE A 335 -16.80 8.49 8.26
N ASP A 336 -17.56 9.53 7.96
CA ASP A 336 -17.43 10.28 6.70
C ASP A 336 -16.05 10.93 6.56
N HIS A 337 -15.46 11.28 7.69
CA HIS A 337 -14.15 11.89 7.73
C HIS A 337 -13.06 10.89 7.38
N TYR A 338 -13.09 9.70 7.98
CA TYR A 338 -12.15 8.63 7.66
C TYR A 338 -12.38 8.04 6.28
N ASN A 339 -13.61 7.98 5.79
CA ASN A 339 -13.90 7.58 4.40
C ASN A 339 -13.24 8.51 3.38
N ARG A 340 -13.13 9.81 3.68
CA ARG A 340 -12.39 10.76 2.82
C ARG A 340 -10.88 10.61 2.89
N LEU A 341 -10.34 10.33 4.08
CA LEU A 341 -8.89 10.17 4.29
C LEU A 341 -8.38 8.80 3.86
N TYR A 342 -9.21 7.79 3.96
CA TYR A 342 -8.89 6.39 3.67
C TYR A 342 -10.02 5.76 2.83
N PRO A 343 -10.24 6.24 1.60
CA PRO A 343 -11.37 5.81 0.78
C PRO A 343 -11.39 4.32 0.47
N ASP A 344 -10.25 3.68 0.61
CA ASP A 344 -10.01 2.27 0.27
C ASP A 344 -10.01 1.32 1.46
N ASN A 345 -10.13 1.88 2.68
CA ASN A 345 -10.17 1.06 3.87
C ASN A 345 -11.62 0.73 4.25
N SER A 346 -11.87 -0.52 4.61
CA SER A 346 -13.10 -0.85 5.31
C SER A 346 -13.07 -0.19 6.68
N ILE A 347 -14.08 0.63 6.96
CA ILE A 347 -14.24 1.25 8.26
C ILE A 347 -15.17 0.37 9.08
N VAL A 348 -14.71 -0.01 10.26
CA VAL A 348 -15.53 -0.70 11.26
C VAL A 348 -16.10 0.36 12.20
N ASN A 349 -17.40 0.34 12.40
CA ASN A 349 -18.06 1.22 13.34
C ASN A 349 -18.66 0.43 14.50
N THR A 350 -18.56 0.97 15.71
CA THR A 350 -19.24 0.42 16.90
C THR A 350 -20.16 1.45 17.49
N GLN A 351 -21.45 1.18 17.45
CA GLN A 351 -22.48 1.99 18.09
C GLN A 351 -22.84 1.43 19.48
N TYR A 352 -23.13 2.34 20.40
CA TYR A 352 -23.62 2.01 21.73
C TYR A 352 -25.11 2.32 21.83
N VAL A 353 -25.94 1.30 21.99
CA VAL A 353 -27.38 1.45 22.14
C VAL A 353 -27.82 0.73 23.42
N ASP A 354 -28.39 1.45 24.37
CA ASP A 354 -29.02 0.94 25.62
C ASP A 354 -28.19 -0.10 26.38
N GLY A 355 -26.91 0.14 26.57
CA GLY A 355 -26.01 -0.75 27.28
C GLY A 355 -25.45 -1.91 26.46
N LEU A 356 -25.78 -1.99 25.18
CA LEU A 356 -25.28 -2.96 24.23
C LEU A 356 -24.44 -2.23 23.15
N PHE A 357 -23.33 -2.83 22.78
CA PHE A 357 -22.58 -2.37 21.59
C PHE A 357 -23.17 -3.05 20.36
N ILE A 358 -23.74 -2.25 19.49
CA ILE A 358 -24.15 -2.69 18.17
C ILE A 358 -23.20 -2.06 17.18
N ALA A 359 -22.43 -2.88 16.48
CA ALA A 359 -21.77 -2.44 15.28
C ALA A 359 -22.80 -2.59 14.16
N ASP A 360 -23.29 -1.50 13.61
CA ASP A 360 -24.33 -1.52 12.59
C ASP A 360 -23.77 -1.25 11.20
N ASN A 361 -24.25 -2.03 10.23
CA ASN A 361 -23.85 -2.01 8.84
C ASN A 361 -24.92 -1.36 7.94
N ASN A 362 -25.75 -0.51 8.48
CA ASN A 362 -26.80 0.17 7.69
C ASN A 362 -26.23 1.27 6.76
N ASN A 363 -24.94 1.48 6.78
CA ASN A 363 -24.28 2.40 5.86
C ASN A 363 -23.46 1.58 4.84
N GLU A 364 -23.79 1.66 3.56
CA GLU A 364 -23.09 0.96 2.45
C GLU A 364 -21.58 1.20 2.40
N LYS A 365 -21.08 2.19 3.16
CA LYS A 365 -19.66 2.56 3.28
C LYS A 365 -18.95 1.88 4.46
N VAL A 366 -19.66 1.15 5.32
CA VAL A 366 -19.08 0.43 6.47
C VAL A 366 -18.97 -1.04 6.11
N GLY A 367 -17.76 -1.54 5.98
CA GLY A 367 -17.52 -2.88 5.44
C GLY A 367 -17.94 -4.04 6.36
N VAL A 368 -18.19 -3.79 7.66
CA VAL A 368 -18.45 -4.85 8.63
C VAL A 368 -19.21 -4.40 9.85
N THR A 369 -20.15 -5.23 10.28
CA THR A 369 -20.85 -5.10 11.56
C THR A 369 -20.40 -6.16 12.55
N ILE A 370 -19.85 -5.76 13.68
CA ILE A 370 -19.64 -6.63 14.83
C ILE A 370 -20.76 -6.39 15.85
N LYS A 371 -21.67 -7.34 15.99
CA LYS A 371 -22.67 -7.30 17.06
C LYS A 371 -22.03 -7.72 18.38
N LEU A 372 -21.76 -6.77 19.25
CA LEU A 372 -21.36 -7.02 20.62
C LEU A 372 -22.62 -7.04 21.53
N THR A 373 -23.21 -8.21 21.70
CA THR A 373 -24.38 -8.42 22.59
C THR A 373 -23.96 -8.70 24.02
N THR A 374 -22.91 -8.08 24.51
CA THR A 374 -22.31 -8.44 25.79
C THR A 374 -22.24 -7.26 26.75
N SER A 375 -22.56 -7.53 28.01
CA SER A 375 -22.42 -6.54 29.08
C SER A 375 -20.95 -6.15 29.30
N LEU A 376 -20.73 -4.97 29.90
CA LEU A 376 -19.39 -4.50 30.29
C LEU A 376 -18.55 -5.52 31.07
N ASP A 377 -19.22 -6.34 31.89
CA ASP A 377 -18.58 -7.36 32.73
C ASP A 377 -18.18 -8.60 31.92
N GLU A 378 -18.89 -8.91 30.86
CA GLU A 378 -18.51 -9.99 29.94
C GLU A 378 -17.36 -9.58 28.99
N ILE A 379 -17.28 -8.31 28.60
CA ILE A 379 -16.16 -7.80 27.80
C ILE A 379 -14.83 -7.87 28.56
N LYS A 380 -14.87 -7.87 29.90
CA LYS A 380 -13.68 -8.07 30.73
C LYS A 380 -13.15 -9.51 30.71
N LYS A 381 -13.91 -10.46 30.17
CA LYS A 381 -13.48 -11.87 30.08
C LYS A 381 -12.59 -12.08 28.87
N PRO A 382 -11.39 -12.68 29.02
CA PRO A 382 -10.46 -12.91 27.91
C PRO A 382 -11.05 -13.72 26.74
N GLU A 383 -12.00 -14.59 27.02
CA GLU A 383 -12.66 -15.43 26.02
C GLU A 383 -13.61 -14.63 25.12
N THR A 384 -14.31 -13.65 25.69
CA THR A 384 -15.21 -12.77 24.95
C THR A 384 -14.43 -11.91 23.96
N ILE A 385 -13.28 -11.39 24.39
CA ILE A 385 -12.41 -10.60 23.53
C ILE A 385 -11.78 -11.47 22.43
N LYS A 386 -11.36 -12.71 22.75
CA LYS A 386 -10.89 -13.65 21.74
C LYS A 386 -11.94 -13.95 20.67
N LYS A 387 -13.20 -14.09 21.08
CA LYS A 387 -14.30 -14.30 20.15
C LYS A 387 -14.54 -13.06 19.28
N ILE A 388 -14.62 -11.87 19.88
CA ILE A 388 -14.74 -10.60 19.17
C ILE A 388 -13.60 -10.44 18.16
N MET A 389 -12.37 -10.81 18.55
CA MET A 389 -11.21 -10.75 17.69
C MET A 389 -11.24 -11.79 16.57
N SER A 390 -11.75 -13.00 16.84
CA SER A 390 -11.95 -14.02 15.81
C SER A 390 -12.98 -13.55 14.79
N ASP A 391 -14.12 -13.06 15.28
CA ASP A 391 -15.20 -12.53 14.45
C ASP A 391 -14.71 -11.28 13.66
N TYR A 392 -13.88 -10.44 14.27
CA TYR A 392 -13.25 -9.27 13.65
C TYR A 392 -12.29 -9.64 12.52
N ILE A 393 -11.54 -10.74 12.68
CA ILE A 393 -10.60 -11.25 11.65
C ILE A 393 -11.35 -12.04 10.57
N GLU A 394 -12.44 -12.73 10.91
CA GLU A 394 -13.25 -13.47 9.93
C GLU A 394 -14.04 -12.56 8.99
N VAL A 395 -14.29 -11.35 9.41
CA VAL A 395 -15.12 -10.37 8.67
C VAL A 395 -14.24 -9.36 7.90
N LEU A 396 -12.94 -9.28 8.18
CA LEU A 396 -11.95 -8.50 7.44
C LEU A 396 -11.29 -9.32 6.36
#